data_e23777c3db773ec4d18b5ed5dd493abc
#
_entry.id   e23777c3db773ec4d18b5ed5dd493abc
#
_cell.length_a   1.000
_cell.length_b   1.000
_cell.length_c   1.000
_cell.angle_alpha   90.00
_cell.angle_beta   90.00
_cell.angle_gamma   90.00
#
_symmetry.space_group_name_H-M   'P 1'
#
loop_
_entity.id
_entity.type
_entity.pdbx_description
1 polymer ?
#
loop_
_entity_poly.entity_id
_entity_poly.type
_entity_poly.pdbx_seq_one_letter_code
_entity_poly.pdbx_strand_id
1 'polypeptide(L)'
;MISVPGIQIERIAAALGRGEPLYELSLKAARTVAGDFGGVVAATFSNPERFPSLAVRVAAALGLPAAIPAFDVQMACSAYPYALYLAGRLAADTGKKILVVDGDVQSPLVDAADHATGHIFSDAATATVVSVDGRRTSQFDFLSQANDALQCPAAGPIHMDGFAVFSFVAVEVSAFLKSFIAALPAEADFAAFVPHQANPYMIRQLARALKLEDKLLTLDEAIRNPGSASVPLTLAREGENLAQRRRGAEGTAAPILVAGFGAGYSAAVGTVRLADGFTGEVL
;
A
#
# COMPACT_ATOMS: atom_id res chain seq x y z
N MET A 1 10.02 -10.73 12.04
CA MET A 1 8.57 -10.44 12.23
C MET A 1 8.35 -9.56 13.44
N ILE A 2 7.51 -8.53 13.33
CA ILE A 2 7.22 -7.53 14.37
C ILE A 2 5.71 -7.52 14.61
N SER A 3 5.31 -7.55 15.90
CA SER A 3 3.91 -7.46 16.31
C SER A 3 3.53 -6.02 16.67
N VAL A 4 2.36 -5.60 16.25
CA VAL A 4 1.73 -4.31 16.63
C VAL A 4 0.27 -4.56 17.03
N PRO A 5 -0.41 -3.62 17.73
CA PRO A 5 -1.85 -3.71 17.94
C PRO A 5 -2.60 -3.93 16.63
N GLY A 6 -3.70 -4.66 16.67
CA GLY A 6 -4.41 -5.10 15.46
C GLY A 6 -4.88 -3.95 14.59
N ILE A 7 -4.27 -3.79 13.44
CA ILE A 7 -4.59 -2.72 12.48
C ILE A 7 -5.93 -3.00 11.82
N GLN A 8 -6.79 -1.98 11.87
CA GLN A 8 -8.06 -1.94 11.16
C GLN A 8 -8.07 -0.83 10.12
N ILE A 9 -8.47 -1.16 8.92
CA ILE A 9 -8.71 -0.22 7.83
C ILE A 9 -10.20 0.10 7.84
N GLU A 10 -10.55 1.35 8.09
CA GLU A 10 -11.95 1.79 8.21
C GLU A 10 -12.52 2.29 6.88
N ARG A 11 -11.74 3.09 6.16
CA ARG A 11 -12.14 3.68 4.88
C ARG A 11 -10.94 3.80 3.97
N ILE A 12 -11.18 3.66 2.68
CA ILE A 12 -10.21 3.98 1.63
C ILE A 12 -10.91 4.78 0.55
N ALA A 13 -10.33 5.91 0.15
CA ALA A 13 -10.65 6.57 -1.10
C ALA A 13 -9.44 6.54 -2.03
N ALA A 14 -9.68 6.35 -3.31
CA ALA A 14 -8.65 6.31 -4.34
C ALA A 14 -8.99 7.27 -5.48
N ALA A 15 -8.02 8.05 -5.93
CA ALA A 15 -8.11 8.92 -7.09
C ALA A 15 -7.16 8.43 -8.18
N LEU A 16 -7.72 8.13 -9.37
CA LEU A 16 -6.92 7.76 -10.54
C LEU A 16 -6.45 9.04 -11.24
N GLY A 17 -5.14 9.11 -11.55
CA GLY A 17 -4.52 10.25 -12.20
C GLY A 17 -4.85 10.32 -13.69
N ARG A 18 -5.10 11.54 -14.17
CA ARG A 18 -5.32 11.88 -15.58
C ARG A 18 -4.49 13.09 -16.00
N GLY A 19 -3.33 13.30 -15.35
CA GLY A 19 -2.42 14.42 -15.54
C GLY A 19 -2.41 15.43 -14.39
N GLU A 20 -3.14 15.18 -13.30
CA GLU A 20 -3.12 16.03 -12.13
C GLU A 20 -1.81 15.85 -11.34
N PRO A 21 -1.33 16.90 -10.66
CA PRO A 21 -0.20 16.80 -9.73
C PRO A 21 -0.50 15.85 -8.55
N LEU A 22 0.54 15.21 -8.02
CA LEU A 22 0.44 14.29 -6.88
C LEU A 22 -0.34 14.87 -5.70
N TYR A 23 -0.04 16.13 -5.34
CA TYR A 23 -0.72 16.80 -4.23
C TYR A 23 -2.24 16.92 -4.44
N GLU A 24 -2.68 17.24 -5.64
CA GLU A 24 -4.10 17.38 -5.96
C GLU A 24 -4.83 16.03 -5.90
N LEU A 25 -4.22 14.97 -6.47
CA LEU A 25 -4.75 13.62 -6.37
C LEU A 25 -4.85 13.15 -4.91
N SER A 26 -3.77 13.37 -4.15
CA SER A 26 -3.71 13.01 -2.74
C SER A 26 -4.76 13.75 -1.91
N LEU A 27 -4.92 15.04 -2.16
CA LEU A 27 -5.90 15.86 -1.46
C LEU A 27 -7.34 15.49 -1.83
N LYS A 28 -7.60 15.14 -3.09
CA LYS A 28 -8.91 14.65 -3.56
C LYS A 28 -9.30 13.39 -2.78
N ALA A 29 -8.42 12.39 -2.72
CA ALA A 29 -8.66 11.16 -1.95
C ALA A 29 -8.79 11.44 -0.44
N ALA A 30 -7.92 12.28 0.14
CA ALA A 30 -7.92 12.58 1.57
C ALA A 30 -9.19 13.31 2.02
N ARG A 31 -9.73 14.22 1.22
CA ARG A 31 -10.99 14.94 1.53
C ARG A 31 -12.20 14.00 1.57
N THR A 32 -12.21 12.95 0.79
CA THR A 32 -13.29 11.95 0.77
C THR A 32 -13.38 11.17 2.09
N VAL A 33 -12.24 10.96 2.75
CA VAL A 33 -12.17 10.23 4.04
C VAL A 33 -11.95 11.14 5.23
N ALA A 34 -12.11 12.46 5.08
CA ALA A 34 -11.80 13.46 6.10
C ALA A 34 -12.39 13.12 7.48
N GLY A 35 -11.67 13.49 8.53
CA GLY A 35 -12.00 13.20 9.93
C GLY A 35 -11.01 13.86 10.90
N ASP A 36 -11.16 13.57 12.20
CA ASP A 36 -10.17 13.95 13.22
C ASP A 36 -9.08 12.88 13.26
N PHE A 37 -7.86 13.25 12.91
CA PHE A 37 -6.70 12.35 12.87
C PHE A 37 -5.65 12.76 13.89
N GLY A 38 -5.01 11.76 14.51
CA GLY A 38 -3.87 11.94 15.40
C GLY A 38 -2.52 12.02 14.68
N GLY A 39 -2.51 11.88 13.37
CA GLY A 39 -1.30 11.98 12.53
C GLY A 39 -1.59 11.71 11.06
N VAL A 40 -0.64 12.08 10.20
CA VAL A 40 -0.65 11.81 8.75
C VAL A 40 0.67 11.17 8.35
N VAL A 41 0.61 10.02 7.69
CA VAL A 41 1.75 9.35 7.06
C VAL A 41 1.53 9.37 5.56
N ALA A 42 2.42 10.00 4.80
CA ALA A 42 2.37 9.92 3.34
C ALA A 42 3.42 8.94 2.83
N ALA A 43 3.04 8.09 1.89
CA ALA A 43 3.91 7.14 1.22
C ALA A 43 4.02 7.52 -0.25
N THR A 44 5.20 8.01 -0.67
CA THR A 44 5.45 8.45 -2.04
C THR A 44 6.95 8.52 -2.33
N PHE A 45 7.33 8.33 -3.59
CA PHE A 45 8.67 8.64 -4.10
C PHE A 45 8.63 9.75 -5.16
N SER A 46 7.45 10.16 -5.61
CA SER A 46 7.26 11.09 -6.72
C SER A 46 6.88 12.51 -6.28
N ASN A 47 7.02 12.85 -4.98
CA ASN A 47 6.79 14.22 -4.54
C ASN A 47 7.81 15.15 -5.20
N PRO A 48 7.38 16.14 -6.03
CA PRO A 48 8.31 17.03 -6.73
C PRO A 48 9.04 18.01 -5.79
N GLU A 49 8.41 18.36 -4.67
CA GLU A 49 9.04 19.22 -3.67
C GLU A 49 9.76 18.39 -2.61
N ARG A 50 11.02 18.78 -2.32
CA ARG A 50 11.76 18.15 -1.22
C ARG A 50 11.21 18.55 0.15
N PHE A 51 10.63 19.74 0.27
CA PHE A 51 9.93 20.28 1.43
C PHE A 51 8.98 21.40 1.00
N PRO A 52 7.83 21.62 1.69
CA PRO A 52 7.34 20.78 2.78
C PRO A 52 6.93 19.38 2.29
N SER A 53 6.88 18.43 3.23
CA SER A 53 6.45 17.05 2.91
C SER A 53 4.99 16.99 2.46
N LEU A 54 4.63 15.97 1.70
CA LEU A 54 3.25 15.75 1.25
C LEU A 54 2.28 15.63 2.44
N ALA A 55 2.68 14.88 3.47
CA ALA A 55 1.89 14.70 4.69
C ALA A 55 1.56 16.03 5.38
N VAL A 56 2.55 16.93 5.51
CA VAL A 56 2.35 18.27 6.12
C VAL A 56 1.39 19.11 5.27
N ARG A 57 1.53 19.09 3.94
CA ARG A 57 0.64 19.83 3.03
C ARG A 57 -0.80 19.33 3.10
N VAL A 58 -0.99 18.02 3.10
CA VAL A 58 -2.33 17.39 3.21
C VAL A 58 -2.93 17.68 4.58
N ALA A 59 -2.18 17.54 5.68
CA ALA A 59 -2.65 17.85 7.02
C ALA A 59 -3.14 19.29 7.14
N ALA A 60 -2.36 20.25 6.64
CA ALA A 60 -2.73 21.68 6.63
C ALA A 60 -3.99 21.95 5.78
N ALA A 61 -4.10 21.35 4.59
CA ALA A 61 -5.25 21.52 3.70
C ALA A 61 -6.55 20.88 4.23
N LEU A 62 -6.43 19.91 5.12
CA LEU A 62 -7.55 19.29 5.86
C LEU A 62 -7.89 20.06 7.14
N GLY A 63 -7.15 21.10 7.50
CA GLY A 63 -7.34 21.87 8.73
C GLY A 63 -7.00 21.08 10.01
N LEU A 64 -6.13 20.08 9.92
CA LEU A 64 -5.71 19.29 11.07
C LEU A 64 -4.81 20.11 12.01
N PRO A 65 -4.79 19.81 13.32
CA PRO A 65 -3.95 20.52 14.28
C PRO A 65 -2.47 20.47 13.91
N ALA A 66 -1.75 21.59 14.04
CA ALA A 66 -0.31 21.64 13.74
C ALA A 66 0.55 20.78 14.69
N ALA A 67 0.00 20.35 15.83
CA ALA A 67 0.71 19.55 16.84
C ALA A 67 0.67 18.03 16.61
N ILE A 68 0.16 17.57 15.46
CA ILE A 68 0.16 16.14 15.13
C ILE A 68 1.41 15.75 14.33
N PRO A 69 1.92 14.51 14.45
CA PRO A 69 2.97 14.02 13.57
C PRO A 69 2.49 13.93 12.12
N ALA A 70 3.27 14.50 11.19
CA ALA A 70 3.01 14.42 9.75
C ALA A 70 4.36 14.30 9.02
N PHE A 71 4.56 13.18 8.30
CA PHE A 71 5.83 12.89 7.61
C PHE A 71 5.64 11.95 6.43
N ASP A 72 6.61 11.97 5.51
CA ASP A 72 6.63 11.12 4.32
C ASP A 72 7.54 9.90 4.53
N VAL A 73 7.18 8.79 3.87
CA VAL A 73 7.92 7.53 3.79
C VAL A 73 8.22 7.24 2.32
N GLN A 74 9.49 7.00 2.01
CA GLN A 74 9.92 6.70 0.65
C GLN A 74 10.43 5.26 0.56
N MET A 75 9.57 4.34 0.15
CA MET A 75 9.87 2.93 -0.06
C MET A 75 9.31 2.41 -1.39
N ALA A 76 9.08 3.32 -2.35
CA ALA A 76 8.51 3.02 -3.67
C ALA A 76 7.33 2.00 -3.58
N CYS A 77 7.32 0.98 -4.43
CA CYS A 77 6.23 -0.01 -4.51
C CYS A 77 6.00 -0.82 -3.22
N SER A 78 6.93 -0.82 -2.27
CA SER A 78 6.76 -1.49 -0.97
C SER A 78 6.21 -0.56 0.14
N ALA A 79 5.98 0.72 -0.14
CA ALA A 79 5.72 1.74 0.86
C ALA A 79 4.42 1.53 1.67
N TYR A 80 3.35 1.00 1.07
CA TYR A 80 2.06 0.90 1.76
C TYR A 80 2.10 0.04 3.04
N PRO A 81 2.66 -1.19 3.07
CA PRO A 81 2.79 -1.93 4.33
C PRO A 81 3.69 -1.23 5.36
N TYR A 82 4.75 -0.51 4.94
CA TYR A 82 5.54 0.34 5.85
C TYR A 82 4.68 1.44 6.47
N ALA A 83 3.89 2.14 5.64
CA ALA A 83 3.00 3.20 6.12
C ALA A 83 1.92 2.67 7.08
N LEU A 84 1.35 1.49 6.79
CA LEU A 84 0.40 0.83 7.70
C LEU A 84 1.03 0.47 9.04
N TYR A 85 2.25 -0.06 9.04
CA TYR A 85 3.00 -0.36 10.27
C TYR A 85 3.20 0.91 11.11
N LEU A 86 3.68 2.00 10.51
CA LEU A 86 3.89 3.28 11.17
C LEU A 86 2.56 3.89 11.67
N ALA A 87 1.52 3.86 10.85
CA ALA A 87 0.20 4.34 11.23
C ALA A 87 -0.39 3.55 12.40
N GLY A 88 -0.21 2.22 12.42
CA GLY A 88 -0.63 1.37 13.54
C GLY A 88 0.09 1.72 14.84
N ARG A 89 1.40 2.01 14.77
CA ARG A 89 2.18 2.46 15.94
C ARG A 89 1.69 3.83 16.43
N LEU A 90 1.55 4.79 15.54
CA LEU A 90 1.04 6.12 15.88
C LEU A 90 -0.40 6.08 16.42
N ALA A 91 -1.26 5.23 15.86
CA ALA A 91 -2.63 5.07 16.36
C ALA A 91 -2.65 4.52 17.79
N ALA A 92 -1.77 3.57 18.09
CA ALA A 92 -1.62 3.03 19.45
C ALA A 92 -1.11 4.06 20.45
N ASP A 93 -0.13 4.87 20.03
CA ASP A 93 0.51 5.87 20.90
C ASP A 93 -0.39 7.09 21.13
N THR A 94 -1.16 7.52 20.13
CA THR A 94 -2.03 8.70 20.19
C THR A 94 -3.44 8.41 20.67
N GLY A 95 -3.88 7.16 20.59
CA GLY A 95 -5.27 6.75 20.80
C GLY A 95 -6.25 7.27 19.75
N LYS A 96 -5.73 7.81 18.63
CA LYS A 96 -6.51 8.39 17.52
C LYS A 96 -6.30 7.64 16.22
N LYS A 97 -7.23 7.81 15.27
CA LYS A 97 -7.07 7.33 13.90
C LYS A 97 -5.95 8.08 13.19
N ILE A 98 -5.27 7.38 12.29
CA ILE A 98 -4.19 7.94 11.47
C ILE A 98 -4.64 7.93 10.02
N LEU A 99 -4.34 9.01 9.31
CA LEU A 99 -4.51 9.11 7.87
C LEU A 99 -3.23 8.62 7.18
N VAL A 100 -3.34 7.60 6.36
CA VAL A 100 -2.28 7.20 5.42
C VAL A 100 -2.66 7.72 4.05
N VAL A 101 -1.81 8.55 3.45
CA VAL A 101 -1.91 9.01 2.06
C VAL A 101 -0.83 8.26 1.27
N ASP A 102 -1.23 7.53 0.26
CA ASP A 102 -0.28 6.73 -0.54
C ASP A 102 -0.51 6.97 -2.02
N GLY A 103 0.53 7.30 -2.76
CA GLY A 103 0.40 7.47 -4.19
C GLY A 103 1.61 8.07 -4.86
N ASP A 104 1.60 7.91 -6.18
CA ASP A 104 2.64 8.42 -7.06
C ASP A 104 2.06 8.92 -8.39
N VAL A 105 2.67 9.98 -8.91
CA VAL A 105 2.53 10.44 -10.28
C VAL A 105 3.80 10.04 -11.03
N GLN A 106 3.72 8.93 -11.73
CA GLN A 106 4.86 8.26 -12.38
C GLN A 106 5.00 8.66 -13.85
N SER A 107 3.91 9.10 -14.49
CA SER A 107 3.89 9.43 -15.91
C SER A 107 4.97 10.45 -16.36
N PRO A 108 5.35 11.48 -15.57
CA PRO A 108 6.45 12.35 -15.94
C PRO A 108 7.84 11.75 -15.70
N LEU A 109 7.91 10.62 -14.98
CA LEU A 109 9.14 9.95 -14.58
C LEU A 109 9.49 8.77 -15.49
N VAL A 110 8.72 8.51 -16.54
CA VAL A 110 8.98 7.44 -17.51
C VAL A 110 9.29 8.03 -18.89
N ASP A 111 10.17 7.36 -19.61
CA ASP A 111 10.35 7.62 -21.04
C ASP A 111 9.29 6.81 -21.82
N ALA A 112 8.38 7.51 -22.49
CA ALA A 112 7.32 6.86 -23.26
C ALA A 112 7.85 6.01 -24.44
N ALA A 113 9.09 6.25 -24.88
CA ALA A 113 9.76 5.46 -25.91
C ALA A 113 10.47 4.22 -25.35
N ASP A 114 10.66 4.13 -24.02
CA ASP A 114 11.24 2.94 -23.41
C ASP A 114 10.27 1.77 -23.38
N HIS A 115 10.60 0.71 -24.09
CA HIS A 115 9.77 -0.51 -24.15
C HIS A 115 9.65 -1.23 -22.79
N ALA A 116 10.59 -1.01 -21.86
CA ALA A 116 10.60 -1.65 -20.54
C ALA A 116 9.69 -0.95 -19.53
N THR A 117 9.50 0.36 -19.63
CA THR A 117 8.81 1.16 -18.61
C THR A 117 7.65 2.01 -19.14
N GLY A 118 7.71 2.49 -20.37
CA GLY A 118 6.82 3.50 -20.92
C GLY A 118 5.32 3.16 -20.93
N HIS A 119 4.97 1.89 -20.85
CA HIS A 119 3.57 1.42 -20.88
C HIS A 119 3.12 0.73 -19.57
N ILE A 120 4.01 0.58 -18.59
CA ILE A 120 3.74 -0.20 -17.38
C ILE A 120 3.04 0.66 -16.33
N PHE A 121 3.58 1.85 -16.05
CA PHE A 121 3.19 2.67 -14.91
C PHE A 121 1.92 3.50 -15.17
N SER A 122 1.25 3.85 -14.09
CA SER A 122 0.10 4.76 -14.05
C SER A 122 0.15 5.64 -12.81
N ASP A 123 -0.70 6.66 -12.77
CA ASP A 123 -0.76 7.64 -11.70
C ASP A 123 -1.99 7.36 -10.83
N ALA A 124 -1.80 7.34 -9.52
CA ALA A 124 -2.89 7.26 -8.57
C ALA A 124 -2.45 7.78 -7.19
N ALA A 125 -3.43 8.23 -6.41
CA ALA A 125 -3.25 8.47 -4.98
C ALA A 125 -4.43 7.90 -4.20
N THR A 126 -4.17 7.46 -2.98
CA THR A 126 -5.17 6.91 -2.07
C THR A 126 -5.08 7.56 -0.70
N ALA A 127 -6.15 7.49 0.04
CA ALA A 127 -6.22 7.91 1.43
C ALA A 127 -6.90 6.80 2.23
N THR A 128 -6.19 6.27 3.23
CA THR A 128 -6.63 5.17 4.08
C THR A 128 -6.78 5.65 5.52
N VAL A 129 -7.92 5.41 6.13
CA VAL A 129 -8.15 5.65 7.56
C VAL A 129 -7.79 4.40 8.34
N VAL A 130 -6.80 4.54 9.21
CA VAL A 130 -6.25 3.45 10.03
C VAL A 130 -6.59 3.67 11.49
N SER A 131 -7.12 2.63 12.13
CA SER A 131 -7.29 2.53 13.59
C SER A 131 -6.67 1.23 14.10
N VAL A 132 -6.66 1.03 15.42
CA VAL A 132 -6.15 -0.19 16.05
C VAL A 132 -7.17 -0.79 17.02
N ASP A 133 -7.23 -2.12 17.04
CA ASP A 133 -7.93 -2.90 18.07
C ASP A 133 -6.88 -3.54 19.00
N GLY A 134 -6.76 -3.02 20.21
CA GLY A 134 -5.79 -3.52 21.20
C GLY A 134 -6.01 -4.96 21.68
N ARG A 135 -7.18 -5.57 21.35
CA ARG A 135 -7.47 -6.98 21.67
C ARG A 135 -6.88 -7.95 20.66
N ARG A 136 -6.32 -7.44 19.56
CA ARG A 136 -5.77 -8.20 18.44
C ARG A 136 -4.35 -7.77 18.15
N THR A 137 -3.67 -8.54 17.32
CA THR A 137 -2.35 -8.20 16.79
C THR A 137 -2.34 -8.24 15.28
N SER A 138 -1.56 -7.35 14.69
CA SER A 138 -1.10 -7.41 13.31
C SER A 138 0.38 -7.74 13.30
N GLN A 139 0.79 -8.55 12.33
CA GLN A 139 2.17 -8.96 12.14
C GLN A 139 2.74 -8.28 10.92
N PHE A 140 3.99 -7.83 11.00
CA PHE A 140 4.72 -7.24 9.89
C PHE A 140 6.13 -7.82 9.78
N ASP A 141 6.64 -7.85 8.56
CA ASP A 141 8.04 -8.14 8.29
C ASP A 141 8.54 -7.35 7.09
N PHE A 142 9.87 -7.13 7.03
CA PHE A 142 10.51 -6.23 6.09
C PHE A 142 11.77 -6.86 5.53
N LEU A 143 12.01 -6.64 4.23
CA LEU A 143 13.24 -6.98 3.52
C LEU A 143 13.74 -5.73 2.81
N SER A 144 15.01 -5.34 3.00
CA SER A 144 15.63 -4.19 2.35
C SER A 144 17.04 -4.52 1.94
N GLN A 145 17.35 -4.32 0.66
CA GLN A 145 18.66 -4.58 0.05
C GLN A 145 18.99 -3.45 -0.93
N ALA A 146 20.23 -3.00 -0.99
CA ALA A 146 20.64 -2.04 -2.01
C ALA A 146 20.80 -2.77 -3.36
N ASN A 147 20.06 -2.35 -4.37
CA ASN A 147 20.13 -2.88 -5.73
C ASN A 147 19.71 -1.83 -6.77
N ASP A 148 20.38 -1.83 -7.89
CA ASP A 148 20.24 -0.80 -8.94
C ASP A 148 19.35 -1.24 -10.12
N ALA A 149 18.74 -2.42 -10.08
CA ALA A 149 17.95 -2.94 -11.19
C ALA A 149 16.62 -2.19 -11.42
N LEU A 150 16.16 -1.43 -10.44
CA LEU A 150 15.02 -0.53 -10.58
C LEU A 150 15.33 0.77 -9.84
N GLN A 151 15.56 1.83 -10.59
CA GLN A 151 15.98 3.14 -10.08
C GLN A 151 15.08 4.25 -10.62
N CYS A 152 14.91 5.28 -9.78
CA CYS A 152 14.36 6.57 -10.18
C CYS A 152 15.37 7.64 -9.77
N PRO A 153 16.29 8.07 -10.65
CA PRO A 153 17.27 9.07 -10.31
C PRO A 153 16.62 10.45 -10.09
N ALA A 154 17.32 11.34 -9.36
CA ALA A 154 16.81 12.69 -9.11
C ALA A 154 16.60 13.52 -10.40
N ALA A 155 17.30 13.15 -11.47
CA ALA A 155 17.12 13.72 -12.81
C ALA A 155 17.17 12.58 -13.84
N GLY A 156 16.15 12.48 -14.66
CA GLY A 156 16.02 11.44 -15.67
C GLY A 156 14.85 10.48 -15.39
N PRO A 157 14.57 9.57 -16.31
CA PRO A 157 13.47 8.64 -16.20
C PRO A 157 13.77 7.46 -15.25
N ILE A 158 12.72 6.73 -14.91
CA ILE A 158 12.83 5.43 -14.23
C ILE A 158 13.57 4.45 -15.16
N HIS A 159 14.55 3.73 -14.61
CA HIS A 159 15.25 2.64 -15.29
C HIS A 159 14.92 1.32 -14.64
N MET A 160 14.62 0.30 -15.45
CA MET A 160 14.24 -1.03 -14.95
C MET A 160 14.88 -2.14 -15.77
N ASP A 161 15.65 -3.00 -15.10
CA ASP A 161 15.96 -4.34 -15.59
C ASP A 161 14.81 -5.29 -15.24
N GLY A 162 13.89 -5.47 -16.19
CA GLY A 162 12.68 -6.27 -15.97
C GLY A 162 12.96 -7.73 -15.60
N PHE A 163 14.07 -8.33 -16.11
CA PHE A 163 14.45 -9.69 -15.78
C PHE A 163 14.97 -9.79 -14.34
N ALA A 164 15.82 -8.86 -13.92
CA ALA A 164 16.33 -8.83 -12.55
C ALA A 164 15.21 -8.59 -11.53
N VAL A 165 14.27 -7.67 -11.82
CA VAL A 165 13.09 -7.43 -10.97
C VAL A 165 12.19 -8.65 -10.90
N PHE A 166 11.92 -9.33 -12.03
CA PHE A 166 11.15 -10.56 -12.04
C PHE A 166 11.82 -11.67 -11.21
N SER A 167 13.13 -11.82 -11.35
CA SER A 167 13.91 -12.84 -10.60
C SER A 167 13.86 -12.58 -9.10
N PHE A 168 14.00 -11.31 -8.68
CA PHE A 168 13.86 -10.90 -7.28
C PHE A 168 12.49 -11.30 -6.70
N VAL A 169 11.42 -11.02 -7.43
CA VAL A 169 10.06 -11.37 -6.95
C VAL A 169 9.87 -12.88 -6.91
N ALA A 170 10.30 -13.61 -7.94
CA ALA A 170 10.10 -15.04 -8.03
C ALA A 170 10.89 -15.83 -6.96
N VAL A 171 12.07 -15.36 -6.58
CA VAL A 171 12.98 -16.06 -5.65
C VAL A 171 12.90 -15.44 -4.25
N GLU A 172 13.32 -14.19 -4.11
CA GLU A 172 13.54 -13.60 -2.78
C GLU A 172 12.24 -13.16 -2.11
N VAL A 173 11.36 -12.44 -2.83
CA VAL A 173 10.04 -12.06 -2.30
C VAL A 173 9.20 -13.29 -2.00
N SER A 174 9.21 -14.29 -2.88
CA SER A 174 8.49 -15.55 -2.66
C SER A 174 8.99 -16.28 -1.40
N ALA A 175 10.32 -16.37 -1.20
CA ALA A 175 10.90 -16.99 -0.01
C ALA A 175 10.58 -16.17 1.27
N PHE A 176 10.69 -14.84 1.20
CA PHE A 176 10.37 -13.93 2.29
C PHE A 176 8.90 -14.08 2.74
N LEU A 177 7.95 -14.05 1.80
CA LEU A 177 6.54 -14.22 2.12
C LEU A 177 6.21 -15.61 2.66
N LYS A 178 6.82 -16.67 2.12
CA LYS A 178 6.69 -18.05 2.66
C LYS A 178 7.16 -18.12 4.11
N SER A 179 8.31 -17.53 4.42
CA SER A 179 8.85 -17.49 5.78
C SER A 179 7.94 -16.72 6.74
N PHE A 180 7.39 -15.60 6.28
CA PHE A 180 6.42 -14.83 7.07
C PHE A 180 5.16 -15.64 7.35
N ILE A 181 4.55 -16.26 6.33
CA ILE A 181 3.33 -17.07 6.49
C ILE A 181 3.58 -18.26 7.42
N ALA A 182 4.72 -18.95 7.26
CA ALA A 182 5.08 -20.10 8.11
C ALA A 182 5.31 -19.73 9.58
N ALA A 183 5.65 -18.48 9.88
CA ALA A 183 5.85 -17.98 11.24
C ALA A 183 4.55 -17.50 11.91
N LEU A 184 3.45 -17.41 11.16
CA LEU A 184 2.13 -17.11 11.73
C LEU A 184 1.55 -18.36 12.43
N PRO A 185 0.56 -18.20 13.35
CA PRO A 185 -0.17 -19.33 13.90
C PRO A 185 -0.73 -20.24 12.80
N ALA A 186 -0.68 -21.57 13.02
CA ALA A 186 -1.09 -22.57 12.02
C ALA A 186 -2.55 -22.42 11.54
N GLU A 187 -3.40 -21.75 12.33
CA GLU A 187 -4.80 -21.48 12.04
C GLU A 187 -5.01 -20.13 11.30
N ALA A 188 -3.91 -19.46 10.90
CA ALA A 188 -4.00 -18.18 10.18
C ALA A 188 -4.54 -18.41 8.77
N ASP A 189 -5.87 -18.43 8.64
CA ASP A 189 -6.55 -18.35 7.35
C ASP A 189 -6.67 -16.87 6.94
N PHE A 190 -6.34 -16.56 5.68
CA PHE A 190 -6.49 -15.22 5.14
C PHE A 190 -7.81 -15.08 4.41
N ALA A 191 -8.49 -13.95 4.63
CA ALA A 191 -9.66 -13.59 3.85
C ALA A 191 -9.30 -13.19 2.42
N ALA A 192 -8.11 -12.60 2.24
CA ALA A 192 -7.58 -12.22 0.95
C ALA A 192 -6.05 -12.06 1.00
N PHE A 193 -5.41 -12.17 -0.16
CA PHE A 193 -4.05 -11.78 -0.44
C PHE A 193 -4.05 -10.60 -1.41
N VAL A 194 -3.48 -9.48 -1.00
CA VAL A 194 -3.45 -8.23 -1.76
C VAL A 194 -2.00 -7.78 -1.94
N PRO A 195 -1.31 -8.32 -2.96
CA PRO A 195 0.04 -7.89 -3.29
C PRO A 195 0.05 -6.60 -4.09
N HIS A 196 1.20 -5.90 -4.11
CA HIS A 196 1.50 -4.88 -5.11
C HIS A 196 1.22 -5.40 -6.53
N GLN A 197 0.48 -4.64 -7.32
CA GLN A 197 0.01 -5.02 -8.66
C GLN A 197 1.06 -4.71 -9.75
N ALA A 198 2.26 -5.26 -9.59
CA ALA A 198 3.40 -5.00 -10.49
C ALA A 198 3.13 -5.42 -11.94
N ASN A 199 2.65 -6.65 -12.10
CA ASN A 199 2.35 -7.28 -13.38
C ASN A 199 1.41 -8.47 -13.15
N PRO A 200 0.31 -8.64 -13.91
CA PRO A 200 -0.66 -9.71 -13.69
C PRO A 200 -0.07 -11.13 -13.73
N TYR A 201 0.90 -11.37 -14.60
CA TYR A 201 1.58 -12.68 -14.66
C TYR A 201 2.40 -12.93 -13.39
N MET A 202 3.22 -11.94 -12.99
CA MET A 202 4.10 -12.04 -11.82
C MET A 202 3.31 -12.29 -10.54
N ILE A 203 2.24 -11.55 -10.30
CA ILE A 203 1.43 -11.71 -9.07
C ILE A 203 0.67 -13.03 -9.02
N ARG A 204 0.19 -13.55 -10.17
CA ARG A 204 -0.40 -14.89 -10.24
C ARG A 204 0.63 -15.99 -9.95
N GLN A 205 1.87 -15.88 -10.45
CA GLN A 205 2.94 -16.82 -10.13
C GLN A 205 3.31 -16.75 -8.64
N LEU A 206 3.37 -15.57 -8.06
CA LEU A 206 3.62 -15.37 -6.63
C LEU A 206 2.50 -16.02 -5.79
N ALA A 207 1.24 -15.75 -6.10
CA ALA A 207 0.09 -16.35 -5.40
C ALA A 207 0.13 -17.89 -5.47
N ARG A 208 0.45 -18.45 -6.65
CA ARG A 208 0.63 -19.91 -6.84
C ARG A 208 1.75 -20.45 -5.97
N ALA A 209 2.90 -19.78 -5.93
CA ALA A 209 4.02 -20.20 -5.10
C ALA A 209 3.71 -20.21 -3.60
N LEU A 210 2.77 -19.34 -3.17
CA LEU A 210 2.27 -19.22 -1.80
C LEU A 210 1.04 -20.11 -1.52
N LYS A 211 0.43 -20.73 -2.53
CA LYS A 211 -0.85 -21.46 -2.47
C LYS A 211 -2.01 -20.56 -2.01
N LEU A 212 -2.05 -19.36 -2.53
CA LEU A 212 -3.04 -18.31 -2.23
C LEU A 212 -3.79 -17.82 -3.49
N GLU A 213 -3.88 -18.67 -4.55
CA GLU A 213 -4.54 -18.27 -5.81
C GLU A 213 -6.02 -17.93 -5.60
N ASP A 214 -6.71 -18.69 -4.76
CA ASP A 214 -8.12 -18.51 -4.40
C ASP A 214 -8.38 -17.30 -3.48
N LYS A 215 -7.33 -16.75 -2.89
CA LYS A 215 -7.36 -15.56 -2.01
C LYS A 215 -6.86 -14.30 -2.72
N LEU A 216 -6.28 -14.42 -3.91
CA LEU A 216 -5.68 -13.31 -4.63
C LEU A 216 -6.73 -12.28 -5.08
N LEU A 217 -6.53 -11.02 -4.70
CA LEU A 217 -7.24 -9.89 -5.28
C LEU A 217 -6.34 -9.17 -6.28
N THR A 218 -6.92 -8.77 -7.41
CA THR A 218 -6.20 -8.10 -8.50
C THR A 218 -6.93 -6.83 -8.93
N LEU A 219 -6.18 -5.87 -9.46
CA LEU A 219 -6.73 -4.72 -10.19
C LEU A 219 -7.06 -5.10 -11.63
N ASP A 220 -7.96 -4.32 -12.22
CA ASP A 220 -8.19 -4.32 -13.66
C ASP A 220 -6.89 -3.96 -14.38
N GLU A 221 -6.51 -4.74 -15.39
CA GLU A 221 -5.28 -4.53 -16.17
C GLU A 221 -5.23 -3.16 -16.85
N ALA A 222 -6.38 -2.55 -17.15
CA ALA A 222 -6.46 -1.21 -17.70
C ALA A 222 -5.92 -0.11 -16.75
N ILE A 223 -5.86 -0.37 -15.44
CA ILE A 223 -5.30 0.56 -14.46
C ILE A 223 -3.78 0.55 -14.49
N ARG A 224 -3.16 -0.52 -14.96
CA ARG A 224 -1.71 -0.74 -14.98
C ARG A 224 -1.12 -0.79 -13.56
N ASN A 225 0.10 -0.23 -13.40
CA ASN A 225 0.86 -0.26 -12.14
C ASN A 225 0.91 1.14 -11.49
N PRO A 226 0.03 1.46 -10.55
CA PRO A 226 0.05 2.73 -9.83
C PRO A 226 1.00 2.74 -8.62
N GLY A 227 2.11 2.00 -8.68
CA GLY A 227 3.09 1.96 -7.59
C GLY A 227 2.52 1.36 -6.30
N SER A 228 2.91 1.91 -5.16
CA SER A 228 2.44 1.48 -3.83
C SER A 228 0.93 1.64 -3.67
N ALA A 229 0.32 2.63 -4.32
CA ALA A 229 -1.13 2.86 -4.32
C ALA A 229 -1.94 1.67 -4.85
N SER A 230 -1.31 0.72 -5.55
CA SER A 230 -1.98 -0.47 -6.08
C SER A 230 -2.64 -1.33 -4.99
N VAL A 231 -2.02 -1.46 -3.82
CA VAL A 231 -2.56 -2.26 -2.71
C VAL A 231 -3.82 -1.61 -2.12
N PRO A 232 -3.81 -0.34 -1.66
CA PRO A 232 -5.01 0.30 -1.14
C PRO A 232 -6.08 0.52 -2.22
N LEU A 233 -5.73 0.74 -3.48
CA LEU A 233 -6.68 0.84 -4.58
C LEU A 233 -7.42 -0.49 -4.81
N THR A 234 -6.72 -1.64 -4.75
CA THR A 234 -7.35 -2.96 -4.80
C THR A 234 -8.34 -3.13 -3.65
N LEU A 235 -7.96 -2.74 -2.43
CA LEU A 235 -8.84 -2.79 -1.27
C LEU A 235 -10.03 -1.84 -1.38
N ALA A 236 -9.87 -0.65 -1.98
CA ALA A 236 -10.96 0.28 -2.20
C ALA A 236 -12.03 -0.32 -3.12
N ARG A 237 -11.63 -1.06 -4.17
CA ARG A 237 -12.54 -1.69 -5.13
C ARG A 237 -13.21 -2.95 -4.59
N GLU A 238 -12.45 -3.82 -3.93
CA GLU A 238 -12.88 -5.16 -3.57
C GLU A 238 -13.25 -5.31 -2.10
N GLY A 239 -12.87 -4.35 -1.26
CA GLY A 239 -12.98 -4.47 0.19
C GLY A 239 -14.42 -4.55 0.69
N GLU A 240 -15.36 -3.86 0.06
CA GLU A 240 -16.77 -3.93 0.46
C GLU A 240 -17.35 -5.32 0.20
N ASN A 241 -17.06 -5.92 -0.96
CA ASN A 241 -17.43 -7.29 -1.29
C ASN A 241 -16.83 -8.27 -0.29
N LEU A 242 -15.56 -8.06 0.06
CA LEU A 242 -14.85 -8.86 1.05
C LEU A 242 -15.46 -8.70 2.46
N ALA A 243 -15.80 -7.49 2.86
CA ALA A 243 -16.45 -7.22 4.16
C ALA A 243 -17.87 -7.81 4.24
N GLN A 244 -18.63 -7.77 3.15
CA GLN A 244 -19.98 -8.36 3.08
C GLN A 244 -19.96 -9.89 3.18
N ARG A 245 -19.05 -10.55 2.45
CA ARG A 245 -18.88 -12.03 2.53
C ARG A 245 -18.55 -12.49 3.96
N ARG A 246 -17.88 -11.66 4.75
CA ARG A 246 -17.52 -11.94 6.14
C ARG A 246 -18.67 -11.85 7.13
N ARG A 247 -19.67 -10.97 6.89
CA ARG A 247 -20.83 -10.81 7.78
C ARG A 247 -21.72 -12.04 7.81
N GLY A 248 -21.63 -12.91 6.80
CA GLY A 248 -22.38 -14.19 6.73
C GLY A 248 -21.70 -15.35 7.46
N ALA A 249 -20.45 -15.21 7.94
CA ALA A 249 -19.74 -16.25 8.67
C ALA A 249 -19.67 -15.86 10.15
N GLU A 250 -20.24 -16.69 11.02
CA GLU A 250 -20.08 -16.55 12.48
C GLU A 250 -18.60 -16.72 12.84
N GLY A 251 -17.96 -15.65 13.25
CA GLY A 251 -16.58 -15.71 13.72
C GLY A 251 -15.80 -14.40 13.52
N THR A 252 -14.64 -14.31 14.13
CA THR A 252 -13.73 -13.17 14.02
C THR A 252 -13.23 -13.03 12.59
N ALA A 253 -13.38 -11.84 12.01
CA ALA A 253 -12.94 -11.56 10.64
C ALA A 253 -11.48 -11.98 10.40
N ALA A 254 -11.25 -12.92 9.48
CA ALA A 254 -9.92 -13.38 9.10
C ALA A 254 -9.06 -12.20 8.59
N PRO A 255 -7.75 -12.18 8.85
CA PRO A 255 -6.87 -11.13 8.40
C PRO A 255 -6.74 -11.12 6.86
N ILE A 256 -6.37 -9.97 6.33
CA ILE A 256 -5.92 -9.79 4.95
C ILE A 256 -4.40 -9.77 4.98
N LEU A 257 -3.77 -10.50 4.09
CA LEU A 257 -2.35 -10.43 3.84
C LEU A 257 -2.09 -9.34 2.78
N VAL A 258 -1.41 -8.26 3.18
CA VAL A 258 -0.98 -7.20 2.27
C VAL A 258 0.52 -7.31 2.04
N ALA A 259 0.98 -7.13 0.81
CA ALA A 259 2.40 -7.18 0.48
C ALA A 259 2.78 -6.12 -0.55
N GLY A 260 3.85 -5.38 -0.29
CA GLY A 260 4.49 -4.48 -1.23
C GLY A 260 5.90 -4.96 -1.55
N PHE A 261 6.37 -4.78 -2.78
CA PHE A 261 7.72 -5.16 -3.19
C PHE A 261 8.13 -4.43 -4.46
N GLY A 262 9.41 -4.21 -4.64
CA GLY A 262 9.92 -3.53 -5.83
C GLY A 262 11.30 -2.91 -5.62
N ALA A 263 11.40 -1.64 -5.99
CA ALA A 263 12.66 -0.90 -5.99
C ALA A 263 13.40 -0.97 -4.65
N GLY A 264 14.67 -0.99 -4.74
CA GLY A 264 15.52 -0.95 -3.59
C GLY A 264 16.66 -1.97 -3.59
N TYR A 265 16.54 -3.30 -3.58
CA TYR A 265 15.25 -3.99 -3.51
C TYR A 265 14.63 -3.94 -2.12
N SER A 266 13.31 -3.86 -2.12
CA SER A 266 12.57 -3.91 -0.88
C SER A 266 11.30 -4.75 -0.99
N ALA A 267 10.92 -5.38 0.10
CA ALA A 267 9.62 -6.00 0.27
C ALA A 267 9.13 -5.76 1.70
N ALA A 268 7.83 -5.63 1.84
CA ALA A 268 7.18 -5.56 3.13
C ALA A 268 5.87 -6.35 3.10
N VAL A 269 5.54 -6.98 4.19
CA VAL A 269 4.34 -7.78 4.34
C VAL A 269 3.68 -7.48 5.69
N GLY A 270 2.35 -7.50 5.71
CA GLY A 270 1.62 -7.33 6.95
C GLY A 270 0.26 -7.99 6.95
N THR A 271 -0.27 -8.26 8.14
CA THR A 271 -1.64 -8.70 8.36
C THR A 271 -2.49 -7.55 8.87
N VAL A 272 -3.60 -7.26 8.20
CA VAL A 272 -4.55 -6.20 8.58
C VAL A 272 -5.97 -6.72 8.53
N ARG A 273 -6.93 -5.94 9.02
CA ARG A 273 -8.37 -6.27 8.93
C ARG A 273 -9.13 -5.06 8.40
N LEU A 274 -10.24 -5.31 7.73
CA LEU A 274 -11.23 -4.27 7.48
C LEU A 274 -12.10 -4.11 8.73
N ALA A 275 -12.39 -2.88 9.10
CA ALA A 275 -13.31 -2.59 10.20
C ALA A 275 -14.74 -2.98 9.83
N ASP A 276 -15.60 -3.17 10.85
CA ASP A 276 -17.02 -3.30 10.64
C ASP A 276 -17.54 -1.98 10.04
N GLY A 277 -18.24 -2.07 8.90
CA GLY A 277 -18.69 -0.87 8.17
C GLY A 277 -17.62 -0.24 7.28
N PHE A 278 -16.55 -0.98 6.94
CA PHE A 278 -15.57 -0.55 5.93
C PHE A 278 -16.25 -0.01 4.67
N THR A 279 -15.72 1.09 4.14
CA THR A 279 -16.12 1.66 2.84
C THR A 279 -14.91 1.90 1.95
N GLY A 280 -15.06 1.59 0.67
CA GLY A 280 -14.07 1.83 -0.37
C GLY A 280 -14.68 2.64 -1.51
N GLU A 281 -13.99 3.70 -1.97
CA GLU A 281 -14.43 4.57 -3.05
C GLU A 281 -13.30 4.82 -4.06
N VAL A 282 -13.64 4.78 -5.35
CA VAL A 282 -12.73 5.15 -6.44
C VAL A 282 -13.33 6.32 -7.19
N LEU A 283 -12.57 7.46 -7.28
CA LEU A 283 -12.99 8.78 -7.73
C LEU A 283 -12.63 9.04 -9.20
#